data_7aef3112cb6859b2677f67971ccdab52
#
_entry.id   7aef3112cb6859b2677f67971ccdab52
#
_cell.length_a   1.000
_cell.length_b   1.000
_cell.length_c   1.000
_cell.angle_alpha   90.00
_cell.angle_beta   90.00
_cell.angle_gamma   90.00
#
_symmetry.space_group_name_H-M   'P 1'
#
loop_
_entity.id
_entity.type
_entity.pdbx_description
1 polymer ?
#
loop_
_entity_poly.entity_id
_entity_poly.type
_entity_poly.pdbx_seq_one_letter_code
_entity_poly.pdbx_strand_id
1 'polypeptide(L)'
;DIGINQSAAVTCVKPSGTVSQLVDAASGIHARHNDYFIRTVRGDNKDPLTEFMRDKNVPNEPDFTSPDSVTVFSFPMKSPDNAVCRNDMSALEQLELWLKIADNYCEHKPSVTISVKEHEWLEVGSWCWDHFESLSGISFLPFSEHTYKQAPYQDIDKNMYLDLSTKMPLSIDWDELQQYEKGDTTTGTQELACTGG
;
A
#
# COMPACT_ATOMS: atom_id res chain seq x y z
N ASP A 1 -25.74 -13.85 25.06
CA ASP A 1 -26.06 -14.68 23.89
C ASP A 1 -27.04 -13.94 23.00
N ILE A 2 -26.64 -13.65 21.75
CA ILE A 2 -27.45 -12.89 20.78
C ILE A 2 -28.17 -13.81 19.76
N GLY A 3 -28.16 -15.13 20.00
CA GLY A 3 -28.87 -16.11 19.18
C GLY A 3 -28.28 -16.38 17.79
N ILE A 4 -27.03 -15.98 17.54
CA ILE A 4 -26.30 -16.32 16.30
C ILE A 4 -25.25 -17.39 16.58
N ASN A 5 -24.87 -18.14 15.53
CA ASN A 5 -23.82 -19.15 15.65
C ASN A 5 -22.46 -18.49 15.95
N GLN A 6 -21.61 -19.21 16.67
CA GLN A 6 -20.24 -18.80 16.90
C GLN A 6 -19.48 -18.74 15.57
N SER A 7 -18.58 -17.77 15.44
CA SER A 7 -17.67 -17.66 14.28
C SER A 7 -16.77 -18.90 14.16
N ALA A 8 -16.58 -19.39 12.94
CA ALA A 8 -15.70 -20.51 12.66
C ALA A 8 -14.22 -20.14 12.84
N ALA A 9 -13.86 -18.89 12.59
CA ALA A 9 -12.52 -18.33 12.77
C ALA A 9 -12.63 -16.86 13.18
N VAL A 10 -11.79 -16.40 14.10
CA VAL A 10 -11.83 -15.05 14.68
C VAL A 10 -10.55 -14.28 14.38
N THR A 11 -9.40 -14.94 14.33
CA THR A 11 -8.09 -14.29 14.15
C THR A 11 -7.55 -14.47 12.76
N CYS A 12 -7.03 -13.37 12.20
CA CYS A 12 -6.37 -13.35 10.91
C CYS A 12 -5.50 -12.09 10.76
N VAL A 13 -4.46 -12.17 9.95
CA VAL A 13 -3.70 -11.01 9.50
C VAL A 13 -3.90 -10.83 8.00
N LYS A 14 -4.39 -9.66 7.61
CA LYS A 14 -4.62 -9.27 6.21
C LYS A 14 -3.88 -7.98 5.89
N PRO A 15 -3.54 -7.74 4.62
CA PRO A 15 -3.07 -6.43 4.17
C PRO A 15 -4.13 -5.37 4.48
N SER A 16 -3.71 -4.23 5.03
CA SER A 16 -4.61 -3.15 5.42
C SER A 16 -4.91 -2.16 4.28
N GLY A 17 -4.29 -2.31 3.13
CA GLY A 17 -4.39 -1.35 2.03
C GLY A 17 -3.89 0.03 2.42
N THR A 18 -4.81 0.96 2.68
CA THR A 18 -4.49 2.36 3.00
C THR A 18 -4.48 2.68 4.49
N VAL A 19 -5.20 1.93 5.33
CA VAL A 19 -5.35 2.24 6.76
C VAL A 19 -4.02 2.24 7.50
N SER A 20 -3.08 1.36 7.16
CA SER A 20 -1.74 1.33 7.75
C SER A 20 -0.96 2.63 7.52
N GLN A 21 -1.21 3.35 6.43
CA GLN A 21 -0.56 4.62 6.14
C GLN A 21 -0.99 5.72 7.12
N LEU A 22 -2.22 5.69 7.62
CA LEU A 22 -2.74 6.67 8.59
C LEU A 22 -2.04 6.57 9.94
N VAL A 23 -1.54 5.39 10.29
CA VAL A 23 -0.89 5.12 11.59
C VAL A 23 0.61 4.84 11.42
N ASP A 24 1.16 5.14 10.25
CA ASP A 24 2.56 4.95 9.88
C ASP A 24 3.11 3.54 10.20
N ALA A 25 2.29 2.53 9.91
CA ALA A 25 2.62 1.13 10.10
C ALA A 25 2.79 0.38 8.78
N ALA A 26 3.37 -0.81 8.83
CA ALA A 26 3.38 -1.74 7.70
C ALA A 26 2.00 -2.37 7.46
N SER A 27 1.73 -2.80 6.23
CA SER A 27 0.46 -3.41 5.85
C SER A 27 0.45 -4.90 6.22
N GLY A 28 -0.19 -5.24 7.33
CA GLY A 28 -0.20 -6.61 7.85
C GLY A 28 1.21 -7.10 8.17
N ILE A 29 1.62 -8.23 7.58
CA ILE A 29 2.95 -8.83 7.75
C ILE A 29 3.96 -8.42 6.67
N HIS A 30 3.62 -7.45 5.83
CA HIS A 30 4.57 -6.94 4.84
C HIS A 30 5.64 -6.07 5.49
N ALA A 31 6.86 -6.10 4.93
CA ALA A 31 7.87 -5.10 5.21
C ALA A 31 7.44 -3.73 4.64
N ARG A 32 8.04 -2.65 5.14
CA ARG A 32 7.88 -1.32 4.56
C ARG A 32 8.52 -1.29 3.17
N HIS A 33 8.06 -0.38 2.31
CA HIS A 33 8.55 -0.31 0.94
C HIS A 33 10.05 0.03 0.87
N ASN A 34 10.44 1.12 1.51
CA ASN A 34 11.84 1.59 1.62
C ASN A 34 11.92 2.62 2.77
N ASP A 35 13.14 3.05 3.13
CA ASP A 35 13.34 4.15 4.09
C ASP A 35 12.69 5.46 3.61
N TYR A 36 12.87 5.78 2.33
CA TYR A 36 12.27 6.95 1.68
C TYR A 36 11.62 6.51 0.37
N PHE A 37 10.39 6.95 0.15
CA PHE A 37 9.64 6.59 -1.06
C PHE A 37 8.59 7.65 -1.38
N ILE A 38 8.13 7.68 -2.62
CA ILE A 38 6.93 8.42 -3.02
C ILE A 38 5.75 7.44 -2.95
N ARG A 39 4.69 7.85 -2.26
CA ARG A 39 3.38 7.21 -2.36
C ARG A 39 2.53 8.01 -3.32
N THR A 40 2.05 7.39 -4.39
CA THR A 40 1.08 8.01 -5.31
C THR A 40 -0.34 7.61 -4.96
N VAL A 41 -1.24 8.57 -5.09
CA VAL A 41 -2.68 8.36 -4.88
C VAL A 41 -3.42 8.94 -6.08
N ARG A 42 -4.36 8.19 -6.62
CA ARG A 42 -5.20 8.62 -7.74
C ARG A 42 -6.51 9.18 -7.23
N GLY A 43 -6.92 10.32 -7.78
CA GLY A 43 -8.22 10.94 -7.53
C GLY A 43 -8.96 11.18 -8.83
N ASP A 44 -10.26 10.95 -8.86
CA ASP A 44 -11.12 11.33 -9.97
C ASP A 44 -11.18 12.87 -10.07
N ASN A 45 -11.06 13.42 -11.27
CA ASN A 45 -11.08 14.86 -11.49
C ASN A 45 -12.44 15.51 -11.13
N LYS A 46 -13.50 14.71 -11.00
CA LYS A 46 -14.82 15.15 -10.56
C LYS A 46 -15.00 15.10 -9.04
N ASP A 47 -14.06 14.48 -8.33
CA ASP A 47 -14.10 14.37 -6.87
C ASP A 47 -13.76 15.76 -6.26
N PRO A 48 -14.61 16.30 -5.38
CA PRO A 48 -14.34 17.55 -4.67
C PRO A 48 -13.01 17.56 -3.93
N LEU A 49 -12.60 16.43 -3.35
CA LEU A 49 -11.32 16.29 -2.68
C LEU A 49 -10.14 16.44 -3.67
N THR A 50 -10.28 15.93 -4.88
CA THR A 50 -9.25 16.06 -5.93
C THR A 50 -9.08 17.51 -6.36
N GLU A 51 -10.18 18.25 -6.58
CA GLU A 51 -10.16 19.67 -6.91
C GLU A 51 -9.54 20.48 -5.76
N PHE A 52 -10.00 20.26 -4.54
CA PHE A 52 -9.47 20.90 -3.34
C PHE A 52 -7.95 20.70 -3.18
N MET A 53 -7.46 19.47 -3.29
CA MET A 53 -6.03 19.18 -3.13
C MET A 53 -5.17 19.82 -4.23
N ARG A 54 -5.67 19.92 -5.46
CA ARG A 54 -4.99 20.65 -6.54
C ARG A 54 -4.89 22.15 -6.20
N ASP A 55 -5.98 22.76 -5.75
CA ASP A 55 -6.02 24.18 -5.38
C ASP A 55 -5.11 24.47 -4.19
N LYS A 56 -4.92 23.52 -3.29
CA LYS A 56 -3.95 23.61 -2.17
C LYS A 56 -2.51 23.32 -2.58
N ASN A 57 -2.24 23.15 -3.88
CA ASN A 57 -0.91 22.90 -4.44
C ASN A 57 -0.24 21.63 -3.91
N VAL A 58 -1.00 20.60 -3.59
CA VAL A 58 -0.42 19.26 -3.36
C VAL A 58 0.23 18.79 -4.67
N PRO A 59 1.49 18.33 -4.66
CA PRO A 59 2.17 17.87 -5.87
C PRO A 59 1.35 16.85 -6.64
N ASN A 60 1.05 17.15 -7.89
CA ASN A 60 0.19 16.31 -8.70
C ASN A 60 0.55 16.38 -10.19
N GLU A 61 0.10 15.42 -10.96
CA GLU A 61 0.18 15.37 -12.42
C GLU A 61 -1.03 14.59 -12.98
N PRO A 62 -1.37 14.77 -14.27
CA PRO A 62 -2.38 13.92 -14.91
C PRO A 62 -1.98 12.45 -14.93
N ASP A 63 -2.94 11.54 -14.77
CA ASP A 63 -2.69 10.09 -14.91
C ASP A 63 -2.25 9.75 -16.34
N PHE A 64 -1.26 8.87 -16.46
CA PHE A 64 -0.67 8.52 -17.75
C PHE A 64 -1.65 7.83 -18.71
N THR A 65 -2.58 7.05 -18.18
CA THR A 65 -3.56 6.29 -18.97
C THR A 65 -4.88 7.02 -19.17
N SER A 66 -5.26 7.88 -18.22
CA SER A 66 -6.54 8.58 -18.19
C SER A 66 -6.38 10.05 -17.78
N PRO A 67 -5.59 10.85 -18.54
CA PRO A 67 -5.19 12.21 -18.13
C PRO A 67 -6.36 13.18 -17.95
N ASP A 68 -7.46 12.97 -18.69
CA ASP A 68 -8.61 13.88 -18.66
C ASP A 68 -9.53 13.61 -17.45
N SER A 69 -9.44 12.42 -16.84
CA SER A 69 -10.38 11.99 -15.78
C SER A 69 -9.71 11.76 -14.43
N VAL A 70 -8.40 11.56 -14.40
CA VAL A 70 -7.68 11.17 -13.19
C VAL A 70 -6.45 12.05 -12.94
N THR A 71 -6.32 12.51 -11.70
CA THR A 71 -5.12 13.18 -11.18
C THR A 71 -4.35 12.25 -10.27
N VAL A 72 -3.03 12.21 -10.42
CA VAL A 72 -2.11 11.45 -9.55
C VAL A 72 -1.40 12.42 -8.61
N PHE A 73 -1.63 12.27 -7.33
CA PHE A 73 -0.94 13.00 -6.27
C PHE A 73 0.30 12.24 -5.80
N SER A 74 1.37 12.95 -5.50
CA SER A 74 2.64 12.39 -5.05
C SER A 74 2.97 12.86 -3.63
N PHE A 75 3.08 11.90 -2.71
CA PHE A 75 3.42 12.16 -1.31
C PHE A 75 4.80 11.60 -1.00
N PRO A 76 5.78 12.45 -0.65
CA PRO A 76 7.06 11.97 -0.15
C PRO A 76 6.85 11.39 1.26
N MET A 77 7.27 10.15 1.44
CA MET A 77 7.12 9.38 2.68
C MET A 77 8.48 8.97 3.23
N LYS A 78 8.58 8.95 4.55
CA LYS A 78 9.71 8.37 5.29
C LYS A 78 9.17 7.24 6.17
N SER A 79 9.81 6.08 6.14
CA SER A 79 9.50 5.00 7.09
C SER A 79 9.95 5.37 8.51
N PRO A 80 9.31 4.84 9.54
CA PRO A 80 9.80 4.98 10.91
C PRO A 80 11.25 4.53 11.06
N ASP A 81 11.98 5.14 11.97
CA ASP A 81 13.37 4.76 12.22
C ASP A 81 13.42 3.28 12.67
N ASN A 82 14.35 2.51 12.10
CA ASN A 82 14.50 1.07 12.29
C ASN A 82 13.32 0.21 11.80
N ALA A 83 12.48 0.72 10.92
CA ALA A 83 11.48 -0.11 10.26
C ALA A 83 12.15 -1.16 9.37
N VAL A 84 11.63 -2.38 9.35
CA VAL A 84 12.07 -3.41 8.43
C VAL A 84 11.51 -3.09 7.04
N CYS A 85 12.40 -2.90 6.07
CA CYS A 85 12.07 -2.64 4.69
C CYS A 85 12.21 -3.90 3.82
N ARG A 86 11.60 -3.90 2.64
CA ARG A 86 11.64 -5.04 1.72
C ARG A 86 13.05 -5.46 1.28
N ASN A 87 14.01 -4.54 1.36
CA ASN A 87 15.42 -4.82 1.04
C ASN A 87 16.15 -5.56 2.17
N ASP A 88 15.62 -5.49 3.39
CA ASP A 88 16.22 -6.06 4.60
C ASP A 88 15.83 -7.53 4.82
N MET A 89 14.89 -8.05 4.00
CA MET A 89 14.40 -9.42 4.10
C MET A 89 14.60 -10.16 2.79
N SER A 90 15.04 -11.40 2.88
CA SER A 90 14.97 -12.37 1.78
C SER A 90 13.54 -12.89 1.59
N ALA A 91 13.26 -13.52 0.45
CA ALA A 91 11.97 -14.16 0.21
C ALA A 91 11.70 -15.29 1.21
N LEU A 92 12.73 -16.05 1.61
CA LEU A 92 12.59 -17.10 2.61
C LEU A 92 12.25 -16.54 3.99
N GLU A 93 12.91 -15.46 4.44
CA GLU A 93 12.58 -14.82 5.71
C GLU A 93 11.15 -14.30 5.75
N GLN A 94 10.63 -13.79 4.62
CA GLN A 94 9.23 -13.39 4.50
C GLN A 94 8.28 -14.60 4.60
N LEU A 95 8.63 -15.73 3.98
CA LEU A 95 7.87 -16.98 4.05
C LEU A 95 7.86 -17.58 5.45
N GLU A 96 9.01 -17.62 6.13
CA GLU A 96 9.12 -18.09 7.51
C GLU A 96 8.31 -17.22 8.48
N LEU A 97 8.32 -15.89 8.28
CA LEU A 97 7.48 -14.98 9.05
C LEU A 97 6.00 -15.29 8.83
N TRP A 98 5.60 -15.50 7.56
CA TRP A 98 4.22 -15.87 7.22
C TRP A 98 3.80 -17.17 7.90
N LEU A 99 4.63 -18.20 7.81
CA LEU A 99 4.35 -19.51 8.42
C LEU A 99 4.22 -19.40 9.94
N LYS A 100 5.14 -18.68 10.58
CA LYS A 100 5.10 -18.45 12.04
C LYS A 100 3.79 -17.77 12.47
N ILE A 101 3.29 -16.81 11.71
CA ILE A 101 2.04 -16.11 12.02
C ILE A 101 0.82 -17.00 11.71
N ALA A 102 0.88 -17.76 10.62
CA ALA A 102 -0.16 -18.72 10.27
C ALA A 102 -0.36 -19.77 11.38
N ASP A 103 0.73 -20.34 11.87
CA ASP A 103 0.68 -21.43 12.84
C ASP A 103 0.34 -20.99 14.27
N ASN A 104 0.67 -19.74 14.64
CA ASN A 104 0.58 -19.32 16.04
C ASN A 104 -0.53 -18.30 16.34
N TYR A 105 -1.04 -17.61 15.33
CA TYR A 105 -2.03 -16.54 15.54
C TYR A 105 -3.29 -16.69 14.69
N CYS A 106 -3.16 -17.16 13.46
CA CYS A 106 -4.27 -17.11 12.52
C CYS A 106 -5.11 -18.39 12.54
N GLU A 107 -6.37 -18.28 12.92
CA GLU A 107 -7.39 -19.32 12.72
C GLU A 107 -7.87 -19.35 11.26
N HIS A 108 -7.68 -18.26 10.52
CA HIS A 108 -8.00 -18.12 9.10
C HIS A 108 -6.75 -17.71 8.32
N LYS A 109 -6.78 -17.91 7.02
CA LYS A 109 -5.63 -17.73 6.10
C LYS A 109 -5.04 -16.32 6.15
N PRO A 110 -3.82 -16.12 6.67
CA PRO A 110 -3.11 -14.84 6.52
C PRO A 110 -2.75 -14.61 5.06
N SER A 111 -2.70 -13.35 4.63
CA SER A 111 -2.35 -13.00 3.24
C SER A 111 -1.10 -12.14 3.20
N VAL A 112 -0.22 -12.47 2.25
CA VAL A 112 1.02 -11.72 2.01
C VAL A 112 1.42 -11.80 0.53
N THR A 113 2.08 -10.77 0.04
CA THR A 113 2.81 -10.80 -1.23
C THR A 113 4.30 -10.86 -0.91
N ILE A 114 4.95 -11.93 -1.35
CA ILE A 114 6.37 -12.17 -1.17
C ILE A 114 7.13 -11.56 -2.35
N SER A 115 8.06 -10.67 -2.08
CA SER A 115 8.96 -10.12 -3.09
C SER A 115 10.15 -11.05 -3.28
N VAL A 116 10.35 -11.58 -4.49
CA VAL A 116 11.35 -12.61 -4.80
C VAL A 116 12.39 -12.04 -5.75
N LYS A 117 13.66 -12.03 -5.31
CA LYS A 117 14.81 -11.65 -6.16
C LYS A 117 15.11 -12.77 -7.15
N GLU A 118 15.73 -12.43 -8.28
CA GLU A 118 16.00 -13.38 -9.38
C GLU A 118 16.66 -14.67 -8.93
N HIS A 119 17.63 -14.58 -8.04
CA HIS A 119 18.38 -15.74 -7.54
C HIS A 119 17.66 -16.57 -6.47
N GLU A 120 16.56 -16.07 -5.91
CA GLU A 120 15.82 -16.74 -4.82
C GLU A 120 14.73 -17.72 -5.31
N TRP A 121 14.35 -17.67 -6.60
CA TRP A 121 13.19 -18.43 -7.12
C TRP A 121 13.27 -19.94 -6.91
N LEU A 122 14.46 -20.54 -7.04
CA LEU A 122 14.62 -21.98 -6.85
C LEU A 122 14.45 -22.39 -5.37
N GLU A 123 14.98 -21.59 -4.45
CA GLU A 123 14.86 -21.82 -3.02
C GLU A 123 13.41 -21.62 -2.56
N VAL A 124 12.75 -20.57 -3.04
CA VAL A 124 11.32 -20.31 -2.81
C VAL A 124 10.47 -21.49 -3.33
N GLY A 125 10.78 -22.00 -4.53
CA GLY A 125 10.08 -23.15 -5.09
C GLY A 125 10.24 -24.41 -4.23
N SER A 126 11.44 -24.68 -3.75
CA SER A 126 11.72 -25.79 -2.84
C SER A 126 10.98 -25.65 -1.52
N TRP A 127 11.06 -24.47 -0.91
CA TRP A 127 10.35 -24.16 0.34
C TRP A 127 8.83 -24.36 0.20
N CYS A 128 8.25 -23.87 -0.90
CA CYS A 128 6.83 -24.03 -1.17
C CYS A 128 6.43 -25.49 -1.35
N TRP A 129 7.30 -26.32 -1.95
CA TRP A 129 7.07 -27.76 -2.08
C TRP A 129 7.05 -28.45 -0.73
N ASP A 130 8.03 -28.15 0.12
CA ASP A 130 8.16 -28.75 1.45
C ASP A 130 7.00 -28.34 2.40
N HIS A 131 6.42 -27.17 2.20
CA HIS A 131 5.31 -26.65 3.03
C HIS A 131 3.96 -26.62 2.31
N PHE A 132 3.80 -27.39 1.23
CA PHE A 132 2.66 -27.29 0.32
C PHE A 132 1.30 -27.38 1.03
N GLU A 133 1.17 -28.30 2.00
CA GLU A 133 -0.06 -28.51 2.76
C GLU A 133 -0.45 -27.31 3.67
N SER A 134 0.53 -26.49 4.03
CA SER A 134 0.32 -25.30 4.87
C SER A 134 0.03 -24.05 4.05
N LEU A 135 0.34 -24.08 2.74
CA LEU A 135 0.26 -22.89 1.90
C LEU A 135 -1.17 -22.37 1.74
N SER A 136 -1.31 -21.07 1.94
CA SER A 136 -2.58 -20.38 1.71
C SER A 136 -2.36 -18.87 1.65
N GLY A 137 -3.12 -18.14 0.84
CA GLY A 137 -3.13 -16.68 0.82
C GLY A 137 -1.78 -16.02 0.51
N ILE A 138 -0.90 -16.68 -0.24
CA ILE A 138 0.42 -16.16 -0.66
C ILE A 138 0.38 -15.84 -2.15
N SER A 139 0.94 -14.68 -2.51
CA SER A 139 1.28 -14.33 -3.89
C SER A 139 2.76 -14.00 -3.97
N PHE A 140 3.34 -14.25 -5.14
CA PHE A 140 4.74 -13.97 -5.41
C PHE A 140 4.87 -12.88 -6.45
N LEU A 141 5.74 -11.91 -6.18
CA LEU A 141 6.02 -10.81 -7.07
C LEU A 141 7.53 -10.75 -7.33
N PRO A 142 7.99 -10.71 -8.60
CA PRO A 142 9.39 -10.47 -8.87
C PRO A 142 9.84 -9.17 -8.22
N PHE A 143 10.95 -9.24 -7.47
CA PHE A 143 11.57 -8.03 -6.94
C PHE A 143 12.12 -7.22 -8.12
N SER A 144 11.58 -6.03 -8.32
CA SER A 144 11.98 -5.13 -9.39
C SER A 144 12.46 -3.81 -8.79
N GLU A 145 13.65 -3.39 -9.18
CA GLU A 145 14.15 -2.04 -8.91
C GLU A 145 13.57 -1.02 -9.89
N HIS A 146 12.97 -1.50 -10.98
CA HIS A 146 12.36 -0.64 -11.99
C HIS A 146 10.89 -0.39 -11.66
N THR A 147 10.58 0.84 -11.31
CA THR A 147 9.20 1.30 -11.18
C THR A 147 8.65 1.70 -12.54
N TYR A 148 7.46 1.24 -12.87
CA TYR A 148 6.72 1.80 -14.00
C TYR A 148 6.22 3.22 -13.68
N LYS A 149 5.89 3.97 -14.73
CA LYS A 149 5.45 5.36 -14.59
C LYS A 149 4.25 5.46 -13.65
N GLN A 150 4.33 6.38 -12.68
CA GLN A 150 3.29 6.60 -11.66
C GLN A 150 2.97 5.34 -10.82
N ALA A 151 3.97 4.51 -10.54
CA ALA A 151 3.82 3.36 -9.64
C ALA A 151 3.30 3.82 -8.26
N PRO A 152 2.47 3.02 -7.57
CA PRO A 152 1.95 3.35 -6.23
C PRO A 152 3.03 3.63 -5.19
N TYR A 153 4.19 3.01 -5.35
CA TYR A 153 5.39 3.22 -4.54
C TYR A 153 6.59 3.40 -5.46
N GLN A 154 7.42 4.39 -5.19
CA GLN A 154 8.63 4.68 -5.95
C GLN A 154 9.78 4.96 -5.00
N ASP A 155 10.88 4.23 -5.16
CA ASP A 155 12.07 4.41 -4.33
C ASP A 155 12.70 5.78 -4.59
N ILE A 156 13.07 6.47 -3.53
CA ILE A 156 13.83 7.73 -3.59
C ILE A 156 14.91 7.72 -2.51
N ASP A 157 15.91 8.55 -2.68
CA ASP A 157 16.90 8.81 -1.64
C ASP A 157 16.47 9.91 -0.66
N LYS A 158 17.24 10.07 0.41
CA LYS A 158 16.98 11.09 1.43
C LYS A 158 16.98 12.52 0.87
N ASN A 159 17.87 12.82 -0.09
CA ASN A 159 17.97 14.18 -0.63
C ASN A 159 16.73 14.51 -1.47
N MET A 160 16.29 13.56 -2.28
CA MET A 160 15.06 13.70 -3.06
C MET A 160 13.83 13.81 -2.17
N TYR A 161 13.76 13.02 -1.08
CA TYR A 161 12.71 13.15 -0.06
C TYR A 161 12.66 14.58 0.53
N LEU A 162 13.81 15.13 0.90
CA LEU A 162 13.88 16.48 1.46
C LEU A 162 13.44 17.53 0.44
N ASP A 163 13.90 17.44 -0.82
CA ASP A 163 13.49 18.36 -1.89
C ASP A 163 11.98 18.30 -2.13
N LEU A 164 11.42 17.10 -2.26
CA LEU A 164 9.98 16.93 -2.48
C LEU A 164 9.16 17.40 -1.28
N SER A 165 9.65 17.17 -0.06
CA SER A 165 8.98 17.63 1.16
C SER A 165 8.84 19.16 1.20
N THR A 166 9.80 19.91 0.63
CA THR A 166 9.70 21.38 0.55
C THR A 166 8.60 21.86 -0.41
N LYS A 167 8.18 21.00 -1.33
CA LYS A 167 7.13 21.30 -2.31
C LYS A 167 5.72 21.01 -1.79
N MET A 168 5.64 20.30 -0.67
CA MET A 168 4.36 20.04 0.00
C MET A 168 3.83 21.31 0.67
N PRO A 169 2.51 21.55 0.68
CA PRO A 169 1.93 22.64 1.44
C PRO A 169 2.25 22.49 2.93
N LEU A 170 2.64 23.57 3.59
CA LEU A 170 2.99 23.56 5.02
C LEU A 170 1.81 23.22 5.92
N SER A 171 0.61 23.58 5.50
CA SER A 171 -0.65 23.27 6.16
C SER A 171 -1.80 23.30 5.16
N ILE A 172 -2.81 22.51 5.41
CA ILE A 172 -4.06 22.49 4.65
C ILE A 172 -5.19 22.74 5.65
N ASP A 173 -5.99 23.77 5.40
CA ASP A 173 -7.23 23.96 6.15
C ASP A 173 -8.32 23.05 5.57
N TRP A 174 -8.57 21.94 6.23
CA TRP A 174 -9.51 20.92 5.80
C TRP A 174 -10.97 21.36 5.94
N ASP A 175 -11.27 22.38 6.74
CA ASP A 175 -12.63 22.92 6.88
C ASP A 175 -13.10 23.59 5.57
N GLU A 176 -12.18 24.08 4.75
CA GLU A 176 -12.50 24.64 3.42
C GLU A 176 -13.00 23.57 2.42
N LEU A 177 -12.74 22.27 2.64
CA LEU A 177 -13.22 21.19 1.77
C LEU A 177 -14.74 21.21 1.61
N GLN A 178 -15.48 21.61 2.65
CA GLN A 178 -16.94 21.72 2.61
C GLN A 178 -17.44 22.67 1.49
N GLN A 179 -16.61 23.62 1.04
CA GLN A 179 -16.98 24.55 -0.05
C GLN A 179 -16.97 23.88 -1.43
N TYR A 180 -16.25 22.75 -1.55
CA TYR A 180 -16.12 21.94 -2.76
C TYR A 180 -17.19 20.84 -2.83
N GLU A 181 -17.66 20.37 -1.69
CA GLU A 181 -18.66 19.30 -1.56
C GLU A 181 -20.08 19.82 -1.88
N LYS A 182 -20.35 20.17 -3.14
CA LYS A 182 -21.63 20.72 -3.59
C LYS A 182 -22.66 19.68 -4.03
N GLY A 183 -22.30 18.40 -4.05
CA GLY A 183 -23.15 17.30 -4.48
C GLY A 183 -22.61 15.95 -4.07
N ASP A 184 -23.47 14.92 -4.14
CA ASP A 184 -23.06 13.54 -3.86
C ASP A 184 -22.29 12.95 -5.05
N THR A 185 -20.98 12.75 -4.90
CA THR A 185 -20.08 12.15 -5.90
C THR A 185 -19.62 10.74 -5.49
N THR A 186 -20.24 10.15 -4.49
CA THR A 186 -19.85 8.87 -3.87
C THR A 186 -19.72 7.73 -4.89
N THR A 187 -20.55 7.72 -5.91
CA THR A 187 -20.54 6.65 -6.95
C THR A 187 -19.24 6.67 -7.76
N GLY A 188 -18.78 7.84 -8.19
CA GLY A 188 -17.52 7.98 -8.95
C GLY A 188 -16.30 7.56 -8.11
N THR A 189 -16.26 7.92 -6.84
CA THR A 189 -15.19 7.55 -5.90
C THR A 189 -15.15 6.03 -5.65
N GLN A 190 -16.32 5.37 -5.59
CA GLN A 190 -16.41 3.91 -5.42
C GLN A 190 -15.88 3.15 -6.65
N GLU A 191 -16.18 3.60 -7.86
CA GLU A 191 -15.67 2.98 -9.09
C GLU A 191 -14.14 2.99 -9.15
N LEU A 192 -13.50 4.09 -8.77
CA LEU A 192 -12.04 4.20 -8.73
C LEU A 192 -11.40 3.35 -7.62
N ALA A 193 -12.02 3.28 -6.46
CA ALA A 193 -11.53 2.44 -5.36
C ALA A 193 -11.54 0.95 -5.72
N CYS A 194 -12.50 0.52 -6.56
CA CYS A 194 -12.58 -0.86 -7.05
C CYS A 194 -11.60 -1.18 -8.19
N THR A 195 -11.18 -0.17 -8.96
CA THR A 195 -10.26 -0.37 -10.12
C THR A 195 -8.80 -0.14 -9.78
N GLY A 196 -8.48 0.44 -8.63
CA GLY A 196 -7.13 0.78 -8.18
C GLY A 196 -6.48 -0.20 -7.21
N GLY A 197 -7.07 -1.40 -7.03
CA GLY A 197 -6.56 -2.46 -6.15
C GLY A 197 -5.64 -3.44 -6.84
#